data_800a0d73fa775cb693fe7b74a35b5783
#
_entry.id   800a0d73fa775cb693fe7b74a35b5783
#
_cell.length_a   1.000
_cell.length_b   1.000
_cell.length_c   1.000
_cell.angle_alpha   90.00
_cell.angle_beta   90.00
_cell.angle_gamma   90.00
#
_symmetry.space_group_name_H-M   'P 1'
#
loop_
_entity.id
_entity.type
_entity.pdbx_description
1 polymer ?
#
loop_
_entity_poly.entity_id
_entity_poly.type
_entity_poly.pdbx_seq_one_letter_code
_entity_poly.pdbx_strand_id
1 'polypeptide(L)'
;DKERFVRGVEAAVLDGRAGVGVHSAKDLPGRMTSGLAIAAVPPREDARDVWLGPGGSLDEVPQGATVGTASLRRRSQLLALRPDLRPVEIRGNVDTRIRKLREGMVDGLVLALAGLRRLDREEEAAFTFDLDQMMPAAGQGALVVQCRDGGEDEAGRSVLNDFESERRLLAERAVVTGLDADCSSPLGIYARIQGDGLRIDGYVGLVDGSQWIRDTVEGSSAHPEAVGAELARRMIAAGARELLQRAAEDDPRVGDSPGVRDGESGQ
;
A
#
# COMPACT_ATOMS: atom_id res chain seq x y z
N ASP A 1 -2.27 13.93 4.46
CA ASP A 1 -1.82 13.14 5.48
C ASP A 1 -2.80 12.02 5.79
N LYS A 2 -2.50 10.81 5.26
CA LYS A 2 -3.44 9.68 5.21
C LYS A 2 -3.75 9.13 6.60
N GLU A 3 -2.75 8.97 7.46
CA GLU A 3 -2.94 8.49 8.82
C GLU A 3 -3.85 9.43 9.63
N ARG A 4 -3.68 10.73 9.44
CA ARG A 4 -4.51 11.74 10.10
C ARG A 4 -5.97 11.65 9.65
N PHE A 5 -6.17 11.35 8.34
CA PHE A 5 -7.51 11.15 7.79
C PHE A 5 -8.15 9.88 8.37
N VAL A 6 -7.43 8.73 8.37
CA VAL A 6 -7.92 7.48 8.96
C VAL A 6 -8.30 7.68 10.42
N ARG A 7 -7.39 8.24 11.26
CA ARG A 7 -7.68 8.53 12.67
C ARG A 7 -8.89 9.44 12.88
N GLY A 8 -9.10 10.42 12.00
CA GLY A 8 -10.27 11.32 12.07
C GLY A 8 -11.58 10.58 11.84
N VAL A 9 -11.63 9.65 10.87
CA VAL A 9 -12.79 8.80 10.60
C VAL A 9 -13.00 7.80 11.74
N GLU A 10 -11.95 7.14 12.21
CA GLU A 10 -12.00 6.19 13.32
C GLU A 10 -12.54 6.86 14.61
N ALA A 11 -12.07 8.07 14.94
CA ALA A 11 -12.58 8.82 16.07
C ALA A 11 -14.07 9.15 15.91
N ALA A 12 -14.53 9.50 14.70
CA ALA A 12 -15.95 9.76 14.46
C ALA A 12 -16.82 8.51 14.66
N VAL A 13 -16.31 7.32 14.31
CA VAL A 13 -17.02 6.04 14.53
C VAL A 13 -17.02 5.68 16.02
N LEU A 14 -15.89 5.80 16.71
CA LEU A 14 -15.78 5.53 18.15
C LEU A 14 -16.69 6.44 18.98
N ASP A 15 -16.73 7.73 18.65
CA ASP A 15 -17.55 8.74 19.35
C ASP A 15 -19.06 8.64 19.00
N GLY A 16 -19.44 7.76 18.08
CA GLY A 16 -20.83 7.58 17.62
C GLY A 16 -21.33 8.71 16.72
N ARG A 17 -20.45 9.59 16.22
CA ARG A 17 -20.78 10.64 15.24
C ARG A 17 -20.99 10.07 13.83
N ALA A 18 -20.42 8.88 13.56
CA ALA A 18 -20.67 8.08 12.38
C ALA A 18 -20.98 6.65 12.80
N GLY A 19 -21.90 5.98 12.09
CA GLY A 19 -22.19 4.56 12.29
C GLY A 19 -21.09 3.67 11.76
N VAL A 20 -20.53 4.04 10.60
CA VAL A 20 -19.46 3.32 9.89
C VAL A 20 -18.41 4.28 9.34
N GLY A 21 -17.21 3.79 9.12
CA GLY A 21 -16.14 4.44 8.39
C GLY A 21 -15.79 3.63 7.12
N VAL A 22 -15.50 4.32 6.01
CA VAL A 22 -15.04 3.66 4.78
C VAL A 22 -13.60 4.08 4.50
N HIS A 23 -12.73 3.08 4.30
CA HIS A 23 -11.30 3.29 4.10
C HIS A 23 -10.77 2.53 2.88
N SER A 24 -9.71 3.04 2.28
CA SER A 24 -8.83 2.20 1.48
C SER A 24 -8.08 1.26 2.43
N ALA A 25 -8.19 -0.06 2.21
CA ALA A 25 -7.62 -1.06 3.12
C ALA A 25 -6.11 -0.88 3.34
N LYS A 26 -5.37 -0.45 2.31
CA LYS A 26 -3.92 -0.20 2.37
C LYS A 26 -3.51 0.99 3.25
N ASP A 27 -4.46 1.85 3.62
CA ASP A 27 -4.20 3.03 4.45
C ASP A 27 -4.55 2.76 5.94
N LEU A 28 -5.20 1.59 6.24
CA LEU A 28 -5.46 1.15 7.61
C LEU A 28 -4.16 0.63 8.27
N PRO A 29 -3.99 0.85 9.58
CA PRO A 29 -2.87 0.30 10.32
C PRO A 29 -2.89 -1.24 10.32
N GLY A 30 -1.73 -1.88 10.43
CA GLY A 30 -1.63 -3.34 10.49
C GLY A 30 -2.48 -3.93 11.62
N ARG A 31 -2.41 -3.32 12.81
CA ARG A 31 -3.30 -3.65 13.95
C ARG A 31 -4.51 -2.72 13.94
N MET A 32 -5.69 -3.29 14.10
CA MET A 32 -6.92 -2.50 14.23
C MET A 32 -6.89 -1.64 15.47
N THR A 33 -7.44 -0.45 15.37
CA THR A 33 -7.70 0.43 16.53
C THR A 33 -8.68 -0.25 17.47
N SER A 34 -8.34 -0.27 18.76
CA SER A 34 -9.18 -0.90 19.80
C SER A 34 -10.60 -0.31 19.79
N GLY A 35 -11.61 -1.16 19.87
CA GLY A 35 -13.01 -0.80 19.82
C GLY A 35 -13.59 -0.67 18.41
N LEU A 36 -12.79 -0.99 17.37
CA LEU A 36 -13.22 -1.01 15.98
C LEU A 36 -13.01 -2.38 15.33
N ALA A 37 -13.91 -2.76 14.43
CA ALA A 37 -13.88 -3.99 13.65
C ALA A 37 -14.13 -3.73 12.16
N ILE A 38 -13.69 -4.66 11.32
CA ILE A 38 -14.04 -4.69 9.90
C ILE A 38 -15.43 -5.31 9.78
N ALA A 39 -16.41 -4.50 9.40
CA ALA A 39 -17.79 -4.97 9.17
C ALA A 39 -17.94 -5.66 7.81
N ALA A 40 -17.31 -5.12 6.77
CA ALA A 40 -17.36 -5.71 5.42
C ALA A 40 -16.15 -5.29 4.58
N VAL A 41 -15.83 -6.16 3.61
CA VAL A 41 -14.86 -5.91 2.54
C VAL A 41 -15.59 -6.07 1.21
N PRO A 42 -15.97 -4.99 0.52
CA PRO A 42 -16.58 -5.06 -0.80
C PRO A 42 -15.65 -5.70 -1.85
N PRO A 43 -16.18 -6.11 -3.03
CA PRO A 43 -15.37 -6.65 -4.12
C PRO A 43 -14.13 -5.80 -4.40
N ARG A 44 -12.97 -6.47 -4.43
CA ARG A 44 -11.67 -5.81 -4.63
C ARG A 44 -11.47 -5.42 -6.09
N GLU A 45 -11.12 -4.20 -6.32
CA GLU A 45 -10.66 -3.71 -7.61
C GLU A 45 -9.22 -4.18 -7.89
N ASP A 46 -8.79 -4.08 -9.17
CA ASP A 46 -7.43 -4.45 -9.59
C ASP A 46 -6.38 -3.78 -8.71
N ALA A 47 -5.56 -4.60 -8.07
CA ALA A 47 -4.56 -4.15 -7.10
C ALA A 47 -3.29 -3.62 -7.74
N ARG A 48 -3.11 -3.78 -9.07
CA ARG A 48 -1.86 -3.42 -9.75
C ARG A 48 -1.59 -1.93 -9.72
N ASP A 49 -0.33 -1.60 -9.87
CA ASP A 49 0.12 -0.24 -10.12
C ASP A 49 0.19 0.04 -11.62
N VAL A 50 0.09 1.30 -11.99
CA VAL A 50 0.14 1.77 -13.37
C VAL A 50 1.14 2.90 -13.53
N TRP A 51 1.70 3.00 -14.73
CA TRP A 51 2.54 4.09 -15.17
C TRP A 51 1.73 5.14 -15.93
N LEU A 52 1.93 6.39 -15.60
CA LEU A 52 1.46 7.55 -16.34
C LEU A 52 2.70 8.34 -16.79
N GLY A 53 2.90 8.45 -18.08
CA GLY A 53 4.06 9.12 -18.68
C GLY A 53 4.44 8.49 -20.02
N PRO A 54 5.56 8.87 -20.62
CA PRO A 54 6.01 8.32 -21.88
C PRO A 54 6.44 6.85 -21.75
N GLY A 55 6.27 6.07 -22.84
CA GLY A 55 6.57 4.64 -22.94
C GLY A 55 5.35 3.76 -22.71
N GLY A 56 5.23 2.67 -23.47
CA GLY A 56 4.18 1.65 -23.37
C GLY A 56 4.57 0.46 -22.48
N SER A 57 5.81 0.45 -21.95
CA SER A 57 6.34 -0.57 -21.05
C SER A 57 7.44 0.03 -20.16
N LEU A 58 7.83 -0.68 -19.10
CA LEU A 58 8.92 -0.22 -18.20
C LEU A 58 10.25 -0.02 -18.94
N ASP A 59 10.53 -0.86 -19.94
CA ASP A 59 11.76 -0.78 -20.73
C ASP A 59 11.78 0.45 -21.65
N GLU A 60 10.61 0.93 -22.05
CA GLU A 60 10.45 2.12 -22.90
C GLU A 60 10.42 3.43 -22.10
N VAL A 61 10.37 3.38 -20.77
CA VAL A 61 10.50 4.60 -19.96
C VAL A 61 11.86 5.24 -20.21
N PRO A 62 11.93 6.55 -20.52
CA PRO A 62 13.19 7.23 -20.84
C PRO A 62 14.26 7.04 -19.76
N GLN A 63 15.52 6.88 -20.20
CA GLN A 63 16.64 6.74 -19.28
C GLN A 63 16.78 7.97 -18.39
N GLY A 64 16.98 7.76 -17.09
CA GLY A 64 17.13 8.83 -16.12
C GLY A 64 15.87 9.62 -15.82
N ALA A 65 14.67 9.14 -16.25
CA ALA A 65 13.40 9.82 -16.03
C ALA A 65 13.12 10.04 -14.54
N THR A 66 12.56 11.21 -14.22
CA THR A 66 12.06 11.53 -12.88
C THR A 66 10.69 10.91 -12.66
N VAL A 67 10.54 10.13 -11.57
CA VAL A 67 9.33 9.36 -11.27
C VAL A 67 8.68 9.85 -10.00
N GLY A 68 7.48 10.40 -10.11
CA GLY A 68 6.72 10.92 -8.97
C GLY A 68 6.11 9.79 -8.14
N THR A 69 6.62 9.57 -6.93
CA THR A 69 6.03 8.66 -5.94
C THR A 69 6.49 9.02 -4.52
N ALA A 70 5.57 8.96 -3.55
CA ALA A 70 5.89 9.07 -2.12
C ALA A 70 5.92 7.66 -1.45
N SER A 71 5.76 6.58 -2.22
CA SER A 71 5.73 5.21 -1.71
C SER A 71 7.13 4.60 -1.76
N LEU A 72 7.68 4.26 -0.59
CA LEU A 72 8.97 3.56 -0.49
C LEU A 72 8.91 2.18 -1.16
N ARG A 73 7.77 1.49 -1.10
CA ARG A 73 7.54 0.23 -1.80
C ARG A 73 7.73 0.35 -3.32
N ARG A 74 7.13 1.40 -3.93
CA ARG A 74 7.28 1.64 -5.37
C ARG A 74 8.69 2.06 -5.72
N ARG A 75 9.28 2.96 -4.93
CA ARG A 75 10.65 3.41 -5.10
C ARG A 75 11.63 2.24 -5.10
N SER A 76 11.56 1.38 -4.09
CA SER A 76 12.41 0.19 -3.95
C SER A 76 12.32 -0.72 -5.18
N GLN A 77 11.11 -1.07 -5.60
CA GLN A 77 10.90 -1.97 -6.73
C GLN A 77 11.29 -1.34 -8.08
N LEU A 78 11.01 -0.04 -8.28
CA LEU A 78 11.46 0.67 -9.48
C LEU A 78 12.98 0.66 -9.60
N LEU A 79 13.69 1.00 -8.53
CA LEU A 79 15.16 1.09 -8.55
C LEU A 79 15.82 -0.29 -8.63
N ALA A 80 15.18 -1.35 -8.12
CA ALA A 80 15.66 -2.72 -8.32
C ALA A 80 15.62 -3.16 -9.79
N LEU A 81 14.64 -2.67 -10.58
CA LEU A 81 14.48 -2.99 -12.00
C LEU A 81 15.18 -1.99 -12.93
N ARG A 82 15.14 -0.71 -12.58
CA ARG A 82 15.62 0.43 -13.36
C ARG A 82 16.40 1.39 -12.44
N PRO A 83 17.66 1.07 -12.10
CA PRO A 83 18.48 1.88 -11.19
C PRO A 83 18.83 3.27 -11.75
N ASP A 84 18.61 3.49 -13.04
CA ASP A 84 18.78 4.78 -13.71
C ASP A 84 17.66 5.78 -13.42
N LEU A 85 16.47 5.32 -13.01
CA LEU A 85 15.34 6.20 -12.72
C LEU A 85 15.57 7.05 -11.47
N ARG A 86 14.90 8.20 -11.40
CA ARG A 86 15.02 9.17 -10.31
C ARG A 86 13.69 9.36 -9.59
N PRO A 87 13.36 8.51 -8.60
CA PRO A 87 12.14 8.70 -7.83
C PRO A 87 12.19 9.98 -7.01
N VAL A 88 11.17 10.83 -7.16
CA VAL A 88 10.99 12.08 -6.42
C VAL A 88 9.66 12.05 -5.68
N GLU A 89 9.62 12.67 -4.49
CA GLU A 89 8.42 12.68 -3.69
C GLU A 89 7.35 13.59 -4.30
N ILE A 90 6.20 13.01 -4.66
CA ILE A 90 5.01 13.73 -5.09
C ILE A 90 3.84 13.40 -4.15
N ARG A 91 3.36 14.40 -3.43
CA ARG A 91 2.21 14.31 -2.51
C ARG A 91 0.96 14.93 -3.13
N GLY A 92 -0.20 14.54 -2.59
CA GLY A 92 -1.53 14.98 -3.00
C GLY A 92 -2.43 13.79 -3.37
N ASN A 93 -3.70 14.09 -3.68
CA ASN A 93 -4.62 13.12 -4.25
C ASN A 93 -4.25 12.80 -5.72
N VAL A 94 -5.00 11.91 -6.35
CA VAL A 94 -4.76 11.49 -7.74
C VAL A 94 -4.75 12.69 -8.69
N ASP A 95 -5.77 13.55 -8.63
CA ASP A 95 -5.88 14.72 -9.52
C ASP A 95 -4.70 15.68 -9.37
N THR A 96 -4.32 15.96 -8.13
CA THR A 96 -3.16 16.84 -7.84
C THR A 96 -1.88 16.26 -8.43
N ARG A 97 -1.66 14.94 -8.33
CA ARG A 97 -0.46 14.30 -8.87
C ARG A 97 -0.45 14.32 -10.40
N ILE A 98 -1.58 14.02 -11.04
CA ILE A 98 -1.71 14.07 -12.50
C ILE A 98 -1.51 15.50 -13.00
N ARG A 99 -2.05 16.50 -12.30
CA ARG A 99 -1.79 17.91 -12.63
C ARG A 99 -0.29 18.23 -12.58
N LYS A 100 0.43 17.80 -11.54
CA LYS A 100 1.88 17.99 -11.41
C LYS A 100 2.66 17.30 -12.54
N LEU A 101 2.23 16.13 -13.00
CA LEU A 101 2.80 15.48 -14.19
C LEU A 101 2.60 16.34 -15.44
N ARG A 102 1.38 16.83 -15.66
CA ARG A 102 1.05 17.70 -16.81
C ARG A 102 1.80 19.04 -16.78
N GLU A 103 2.13 19.54 -15.60
CA GLU A 103 2.97 20.73 -15.38
C GLU A 103 4.47 20.46 -15.58
N GLY A 104 4.86 19.22 -15.91
CA GLY A 104 6.25 18.82 -16.14
C GLY A 104 7.13 18.77 -14.90
N MET A 105 6.54 18.67 -13.69
CA MET A 105 7.32 18.55 -12.45
C MET A 105 8.02 17.18 -12.34
N VAL A 106 7.54 16.17 -13.02
CA VAL A 106 8.11 14.83 -13.17
C VAL A 106 7.84 14.31 -14.57
N ASP A 107 8.65 13.35 -15.04
CA ASP A 107 8.48 12.71 -16.34
C ASP A 107 7.41 11.62 -16.32
N GLY A 108 7.14 11.05 -15.15
CA GLY A 108 6.09 10.04 -15.00
C GLY A 108 5.64 9.87 -13.54
N LEU A 109 4.52 9.16 -13.37
CA LEU A 109 3.93 8.82 -12.09
C LEU A 109 3.68 7.31 -11.98
N VAL A 110 3.78 6.78 -10.76
CA VAL A 110 3.23 5.46 -10.45
C VAL A 110 2.04 5.63 -9.51
N LEU A 111 0.87 5.19 -9.97
CA LEU A 111 -0.39 5.25 -9.22
C LEU A 111 -1.02 3.84 -9.11
N ALA A 112 -1.98 3.66 -8.20
CA ALA A 112 -2.77 2.43 -8.14
C ALA A 112 -3.90 2.50 -9.19
N LEU A 113 -4.04 1.47 -10.02
CA LEU A 113 -5.09 1.38 -11.04
C LEU A 113 -6.48 1.56 -10.45
N ALA A 114 -6.76 0.92 -9.31
CA ALA A 114 -8.02 1.07 -8.59
C ALA A 114 -8.37 2.53 -8.26
N GLY A 115 -7.37 3.38 -8.01
CA GLY A 115 -7.60 4.81 -7.78
C GLY A 115 -8.03 5.56 -9.04
N LEU A 116 -7.45 5.22 -10.19
CA LEU A 116 -7.83 5.80 -11.48
C LEU A 116 -9.23 5.35 -11.89
N ARG A 117 -9.54 4.05 -11.80
CA ARG A 117 -10.86 3.51 -12.15
C ARG A 117 -11.99 4.14 -11.35
N ARG A 118 -11.80 4.35 -10.04
CA ARG A 118 -12.80 5.02 -9.18
C ARG A 118 -13.04 6.49 -9.52
N LEU A 119 -12.16 7.08 -10.33
CA LEU A 119 -12.26 8.46 -10.81
C LEU A 119 -12.53 8.53 -12.32
N ASP A 120 -12.84 7.40 -12.96
CA ASP A 120 -13.06 7.26 -14.40
C ASP A 120 -11.89 7.84 -15.22
N ARG A 121 -10.66 7.52 -14.80
CA ARG A 121 -9.40 8.04 -15.38
C ARG A 121 -8.40 6.96 -15.77
N GLU A 122 -8.83 5.73 -15.97
CA GLU A 122 -7.90 4.63 -16.28
C GLU A 122 -7.19 4.81 -17.64
N GLU A 123 -7.77 5.57 -18.57
CA GLU A 123 -7.18 5.90 -19.85
C GLU A 123 -5.91 6.77 -19.77
N GLU A 124 -5.63 7.35 -18.61
CA GLU A 124 -4.37 8.08 -18.37
C GLU A 124 -3.18 7.16 -18.12
N ALA A 125 -3.43 5.87 -17.87
CA ALA A 125 -2.38 4.88 -17.70
C ALA A 125 -1.78 4.50 -19.07
N ALA A 126 -0.48 4.70 -19.25
CA ALA A 126 0.24 4.24 -20.42
C ALA A 126 0.44 2.73 -20.42
N PHE A 127 0.73 2.15 -19.24
CA PHE A 127 0.77 0.70 -19.04
C PHE A 127 0.50 0.32 -17.57
N THR A 128 0.17 -0.95 -17.38
CA THR A 128 0.00 -1.57 -16.06
C THR A 128 1.22 -2.44 -15.77
N PHE A 129 1.81 -2.27 -14.58
CA PHE A 129 2.90 -3.13 -14.13
C PHE A 129 2.41 -4.55 -13.88
N ASP A 130 3.19 -5.54 -14.29
CA ASP A 130 2.99 -6.90 -13.86
C ASP A 130 3.32 -7.05 -12.37
N LEU A 131 2.71 -8.06 -11.72
CA LEU A 131 2.91 -8.31 -10.28
C LEU A 131 4.37 -8.64 -9.94
N ASP A 132 5.11 -9.22 -10.88
CA ASP A 132 6.53 -9.51 -10.73
C ASP A 132 7.40 -8.25 -10.82
N GLN A 133 6.94 -7.23 -11.54
CA GLN A 133 7.61 -5.93 -11.64
C GLN A 133 7.28 -5.04 -10.44
N MET A 134 5.99 -5.00 -10.05
CA MET A 134 5.52 -4.10 -9.00
C MET A 134 4.48 -4.79 -8.12
N MET A 135 4.95 -5.44 -7.05
CA MET A 135 4.05 -6.05 -6.08
C MET A 135 3.25 -4.98 -5.33
N PRO A 136 1.91 -5.11 -5.28
CA PRO A 136 1.04 -4.12 -4.65
C PRO A 136 1.29 -3.96 -3.15
N ALA A 137 0.81 -2.86 -2.58
CA ALA A 137 0.70 -2.75 -1.13
C ALA A 137 -0.40 -3.71 -0.61
N ALA A 138 -0.23 -4.23 0.61
CA ALA A 138 -1.28 -4.99 1.27
C ALA A 138 -2.61 -4.21 1.27
N GLY A 139 -3.70 -4.85 0.85
CA GLY A 139 -5.02 -4.23 0.74
C GLY A 139 -5.17 -3.22 -0.41
N GLN A 140 -4.21 -3.07 -1.31
CA GLN A 140 -4.38 -2.18 -2.48
C GLN A 140 -5.54 -2.69 -3.35
N GLY A 141 -6.40 -1.77 -3.79
CA GLY A 141 -7.63 -2.06 -4.54
C GLY A 141 -8.84 -2.37 -3.65
N ALA A 142 -8.65 -2.83 -2.41
CA ALA A 142 -9.74 -3.12 -1.49
C ALA A 142 -10.23 -1.88 -0.75
N LEU A 143 -11.54 -1.81 -0.53
CA LEU A 143 -12.17 -0.93 0.45
C LEU A 143 -12.53 -1.76 1.69
N VAL A 144 -12.63 -1.07 2.82
CA VAL A 144 -13.06 -1.64 4.10
C VAL A 144 -14.17 -0.77 4.68
N VAL A 145 -15.24 -1.40 5.09
CA VAL A 145 -16.27 -0.80 5.95
C VAL A 145 -15.93 -1.16 7.39
N GLN A 146 -15.66 -0.15 8.20
CA GLN A 146 -15.28 -0.28 9.61
C GLN A 146 -16.42 0.19 10.48
N CYS A 147 -16.70 -0.52 11.58
CA CYS A 147 -17.69 -0.14 12.58
C CYS A 147 -17.11 -0.25 13.99
N ARG A 148 -17.90 0.13 15.01
CA ARG A 148 -17.56 -0.22 16.39
C ARG A 148 -17.63 -1.73 16.57
N ASP A 149 -16.74 -2.25 17.41
CA ASP A 149 -16.69 -3.66 17.78
C ASP A 149 -18.06 -4.10 18.38
N GLY A 150 -18.59 -5.23 17.92
CA GLY A 150 -19.94 -5.70 18.26
C GLY A 150 -21.08 -4.92 17.58
N GLY A 151 -20.77 -4.02 16.66
CA GLY A 151 -21.74 -3.26 15.86
C GLY A 151 -21.88 -3.79 14.43
N GLU A 152 -21.34 -4.98 14.13
CA GLU A 152 -21.47 -5.62 12.82
C GLU A 152 -22.92 -6.01 12.58
N ASP A 153 -23.54 -5.30 11.65
CA ASP A 153 -24.88 -5.68 11.16
C ASP A 153 -24.74 -6.82 10.16
N GLU A 154 -25.22 -8.01 10.52
CA GLU A 154 -25.19 -9.20 9.68
C GLU A 154 -25.91 -8.98 8.35
N ALA A 155 -27.00 -8.22 8.34
CA ALA A 155 -27.74 -7.90 7.12
C ALA A 155 -26.92 -6.98 6.21
N GLY A 156 -26.28 -5.94 6.75
CA GLY A 156 -25.38 -5.06 6.00
C GLY A 156 -24.14 -5.80 5.50
N ARG A 157 -23.55 -6.70 6.34
CA ARG A 157 -22.45 -7.56 5.95
C ARG A 157 -22.82 -8.48 4.78
N SER A 158 -23.99 -9.13 4.82
CA SER A 158 -24.43 -10.07 3.78
C SER A 158 -24.58 -9.42 2.40
N VAL A 159 -24.84 -8.11 2.35
CA VAL A 159 -25.01 -7.34 1.10
C VAL A 159 -23.69 -6.80 0.57
N LEU A 160 -22.80 -6.37 1.45
CA LEU A 160 -21.59 -5.61 1.07
C LEU A 160 -20.33 -6.47 1.02
N ASN A 161 -20.28 -7.57 1.78
CA ASN A 161 -19.06 -8.35 1.94
C ASN A 161 -18.82 -9.28 0.75
N ASP A 162 -17.63 -9.20 0.18
CA ASP A 162 -17.11 -10.21 -0.74
C ASP A 162 -16.10 -11.10 0.00
N PHE A 163 -16.47 -12.36 0.21
CA PHE A 163 -15.68 -13.30 1.01
C PHE A 163 -14.30 -13.60 0.41
N GLU A 164 -14.14 -13.54 -0.92
CA GLU A 164 -12.81 -13.71 -1.51
C GLU A 164 -11.92 -12.50 -1.22
N SER A 165 -12.43 -11.29 -1.38
CA SER A 165 -11.71 -10.05 -1.06
C SER A 165 -11.35 -9.97 0.41
N GLU A 166 -12.27 -10.39 1.29
CA GLU A 166 -12.03 -10.47 2.73
C GLU A 166 -10.88 -11.43 3.07
N ARG A 167 -10.92 -12.67 2.55
CA ARG A 167 -9.88 -13.68 2.80
C ARG A 167 -8.50 -13.23 2.31
N ARG A 168 -8.46 -12.62 1.10
CA ARG A 168 -7.21 -12.02 0.58
C ARG A 168 -6.68 -10.94 1.52
N LEU A 169 -7.56 -10.05 1.96
CA LEU A 169 -7.18 -8.96 2.86
C LEU A 169 -6.69 -9.48 4.21
N LEU A 170 -7.36 -10.47 4.81
CA LEU A 170 -6.95 -11.10 6.06
C LEU A 170 -5.55 -11.72 5.96
N ALA A 171 -5.28 -12.45 4.88
CA ALA A 171 -3.95 -13.02 4.64
C ALA A 171 -2.87 -11.93 4.52
N GLU A 172 -3.13 -10.88 3.72
CA GLU A 172 -2.19 -9.78 3.52
C GLU A 172 -1.92 -9.01 4.82
N ARG A 173 -2.96 -8.73 5.61
CA ARG A 173 -2.84 -8.06 6.92
C ARG A 173 -2.07 -8.89 7.94
N ALA A 174 -2.22 -10.22 7.91
CA ALA A 174 -1.44 -11.11 8.77
C ALA A 174 0.06 -11.00 8.51
N VAL A 175 0.49 -10.80 7.25
CA VAL A 175 1.90 -10.54 6.91
C VAL A 175 2.35 -9.20 7.48
N VAL A 176 1.60 -8.12 7.25
CA VAL A 176 1.93 -6.78 7.75
C VAL A 176 2.10 -6.79 9.26
N THR A 177 1.14 -7.41 9.98
CA THR A 177 1.20 -7.55 11.45
C THR A 177 2.38 -8.41 11.90
N GLY A 178 2.65 -9.53 11.22
CA GLY A 178 3.75 -10.44 11.55
C GLY A 178 5.14 -9.82 11.37
N LEU A 179 5.30 -8.95 10.37
CA LEU A 179 6.53 -8.20 10.12
C LEU A 179 6.66 -6.95 11.00
N ASP A 180 5.60 -6.57 11.73
CA ASP A 180 5.48 -5.29 12.46
C ASP A 180 5.74 -4.08 11.55
N ALA A 181 5.25 -4.19 10.29
CA ALA A 181 5.40 -3.17 9.27
C ALA A 181 4.22 -2.20 9.26
N ASP A 182 4.41 -1.04 8.65
CA ASP A 182 3.40 0.01 8.48
C ASP A 182 3.20 0.40 7.00
N CYS A 183 2.32 1.38 6.76
CA CYS A 183 2.03 1.87 5.41
C CYS A 183 3.20 2.64 4.76
N SER A 184 4.23 3.00 5.54
CA SER A 184 5.43 3.68 5.06
C SER A 184 6.56 2.71 4.68
N SER A 185 6.44 1.46 5.08
CA SER A 185 7.44 0.41 4.83
C SER A 185 7.55 0.05 3.33
N PRO A 186 8.75 -0.27 2.82
CA PRO A 186 8.95 -0.76 1.46
C PRO A 186 8.52 -2.23 1.31
N LEU A 187 7.25 -2.49 1.63
CA LEU A 187 6.61 -3.81 1.71
C LEU A 187 5.54 -3.94 0.64
N GLY A 188 5.65 -4.96 -0.22
CA GLY A 188 4.62 -5.39 -1.16
C GLY A 188 4.04 -6.73 -0.73
N ILE A 189 2.72 -6.87 -0.76
CA ILE A 189 2.03 -8.13 -0.44
C ILE A 189 0.82 -8.28 -1.36
N TYR A 190 0.65 -9.47 -1.91
CA TYR A 190 -0.50 -9.75 -2.75
C TYR A 190 -0.99 -11.19 -2.59
N ALA A 191 -2.25 -11.35 -2.21
CA ALA A 191 -2.92 -12.63 -2.08
C ALA A 191 -3.89 -12.89 -3.25
N ARG A 192 -3.92 -14.13 -3.72
CA ARG A 192 -4.82 -14.62 -4.77
C ARG A 192 -5.51 -15.90 -4.31
N ILE A 193 -6.80 -16.03 -4.58
CA ILE A 193 -7.55 -17.27 -4.36
C ILE A 193 -7.60 -18.04 -5.69
N GLN A 194 -7.35 -19.35 -5.62
CA GLN A 194 -7.40 -20.28 -6.74
C GLN A 194 -8.15 -21.54 -6.27
N GLY A 195 -9.44 -21.59 -6.55
CA GLY A 195 -10.32 -22.63 -5.98
C GLY A 195 -10.33 -22.56 -4.45
N ASP A 196 -10.04 -23.69 -3.78
CA ASP A 196 -9.92 -23.75 -2.32
C ASP A 196 -8.55 -23.31 -1.78
N GLY A 197 -7.62 -23.01 -2.68
CA GLY A 197 -6.26 -22.56 -2.35
C GLY A 197 -6.18 -21.04 -2.24
N LEU A 198 -5.23 -20.59 -1.43
CA LEU A 198 -4.76 -19.22 -1.34
C LEU A 198 -3.26 -19.20 -1.56
N ARG A 199 -2.82 -18.43 -2.54
CA ARG A 199 -1.41 -18.09 -2.75
C ARG A 199 -1.17 -16.66 -2.32
N ILE A 200 -0.10 -16.43 -1.54
CA ILE A 200 0.33 -15.10 -1.12
C ILE A 200 1.79 -14.89 -1.48
N ASP A 201 2.07 -13.78 -2.13
CA ASP A 201 3.39 -13.34 -2.54
C ASP A 201 3.79 -12.13 -1.70
N GLY A 202 5.06 -12.06 -1.26
CA GLY A 202 5.62 -10.97 -0.46
C GLY A 202 6.91 -10.42 -1.03
N TYR A 203 7.12 -9.13 -0.85
CA TYR A 203 8.32 -8.37 -1.20
C TYR A 203 8.69 -7.43 -0.07
N VAL A 204 9.97 -7.41 0.33
CA VAL A 204 10.58 -6.38 1.18
C VAL A 204 11.90 -5.97 0.54
N GLY A 205 12.20 -4.67 0.49
CA GLY A 205 13.47 -4.22 -0.09
C GLY A 205 13.99 -2.92 0.51
N LEU A 206 15.26 -2.61 0.29
CA LEU A 206 15.84 -1.31 0.61
C LEU A 206 15.29 -0.24 -0.33
N VAL A 207 15.27 0.99 0.13
CA VAL A 207 14.69 2.13 -0.59
C VAL A 207 15.41 2.43 -1.91
N ASP A 208 16.71 2.10 -1.99
CA ASP A 208 17.56 2.24 -3.19
C ASP A 208 17.45 1.04 -4.16
N GLY A 209 16.67 0.00 -3.81
CA GLY A 209 16.49 -1.20 -4.63
C GLY A 209 17.66 -2.17 -4.66
N SER A 210 18.74 -1.91 -3.91
CA SER A 210 19.99 -2.70 -3.96
C SER A 210 19.86 -4.10 -3.34
N GLN A 211 18.96 -4.27 -2.36
CA GLN A 211 18.69 -5.53 -1.68
C GLN A 211 17.20 -5.72 -1.45
N TRP A 212 16.73 -6.93 -1.69
CA TRP A 212 15.34 -7.28 -1.47
C TRP A 212 15.15 -8.78 -1.18
N ILE A 213 14.04 -9.11 -0.56
CA ILE A 213 13.56 -10.46 -0.28
C ILE A 213 12.21 -10.62 -0.97
N ARG A 214 12.03 -11.73 -1.69
CA ARG A 214 10.72 -12.19 -2.17
C ARG A 214 10.48 -13.60 -1.69
N ASP A 215 9.27 -13.91 -1.31
CA ASP A 215 8.85 -15.26 -0.98
C ASP A 215 7.37 -15.47 -1.32
N THR A 216 6.98 -16.73 -1.43
CA THR A 216 5.63 -17.15 -1.77
C THR A 216 5.21 -18.29 -0.85
N VAL A 217 3.97 -18.25 -0.36
CA VAL A 217 3.36 -19.34 0.40
C VAL A 217 2.02 -19.69 -0.24
N GLU A 218 1.71 -20.98 -0.26
CA GLU A 218 0.41 -21.51 -0.66
C GLU A 218 -0.21 -22.29 0.50
N GLY A 219 -1.53 -22.17 0.64
CA GLY A 219 -2.28 -22.84 1.70
C GLY A 219 -3.78 -22.82 1.46
N SER A 220 -4.56 -23.22 2.43
CA SER A 220 -6.03 -23.22 2.34
C SER A 220 -6.60 -21.83 2.48
N SER A 221 -7.51 -21.44 1.60
CA SER A 221 -8.27 -20.19 1.69
C SER A 221 -9.25 -20.14 2.87
N ALA A 222 -9.49 -21.28 3.54
CA ALA A 222 -10.28 -21.33 4.78
C ALA A 222 -9.51 -20.78 6.00
N HIS A 223 -8.17 -20.69 5.93
CA HIS A 223 -7.30 -20.21 7.01
C HIS A 223 -6.35 -19.13 6.52
N PRO A 224 -6.85 -18.00 5.99
CA PRO A 224 -6.06 -16.99 5.31
C PRO A 224 -5.00 -16.36 6.21
N GLU A 225 -5.31 -16.09 7.49
CA GLU A 225 -4.36 -15.51 8.44
C GLU A 225 -3.18 -16.45 8.71
N ALA A 226 -3.43 -17.77 8.76
CA ALA A 226 -2.37 -18.75 8.97
C ALA A 226 -1.39 -18.78 7.79
N VAL A 227 -1.91 -18.66 6.56
CA VAL A 227 -1.09 -18.59 5.34
C VAL A 227 -0.25 -17.32 5.33
N GLY A 228 -0.84 -16.18 5.69
CA GLY A 228 -0.12 -14.91 5.83
C GLY A 228 0.93 -14.93 6.94
N ALA A 229 0.62 -15.50 8.10
CA ALA A 229 1.55 -15.64 9.21
C ALA A 229 2.75 -16.52 8.84
N GLU A 230 2.54 -17.58 8.06
CA GLU A 230 3.63 -18.43 7.56
C GLU A 230 4.55 -17.66 6.60
N LEU A 231 4.00 -16.85 5.69
CA LEU A 231 4.81 -15.98 4.83
C LEU A 231 5.64 -15.00 5.67
N ALA A 232 5.04 -14.35 6.66
CA ALA A 232 5.76 -13.43 7.55
C ALA A 232 6.91 -14.13 8.28
N ARG A 233 6.66 -15.33 8.83
CA ARG A 233 7.67 -16.13 9.52
C ARG A 233 8.86 -16.46 8.61
N ARG A 234 8.60 -16.89 7.36
CA ARG A 234 9.63 -17.21 6.37
C ARG A 234 10.42 -15.99 5.95
N MET A 235 9.76 -14.87 5.69
CA MET A 235 10.43 -13.61 5.35
C MET A 235 11.29 -13.10 6.51
N ILE A 236 10.84 -13.22 7.78
CA ILE A 236 11.66 -12.90 8.96
C ILE A 236 12.92 -13.77 9.01
N ALA A 237 12.77 -15.08 8.78
CA ALA A 237 13.91 -15.99 8.76
C ALA A 237 14.92 -15.68 7.64
N ALA A 238 14.45 -15.03 6.56
CA ALA A 238 15.29 -14.55 5.45
C ALA A 238 15.90 -13.16 5.68
N GLY A 239 15.61 -12.48 6.83
CA GLY A 239 16.18 -11.18 7.16
C GLY A 239 15.28 -9.97 6.85
N ALA A 240 13.97 -10.16 6.67
CA ALA A 240 13.06 -9.07 6.32
C ALA A 240 13.00 -7.96 7.37
N ARG A 241 13.13 -8.28 8.66
CA ARG A 241 13.12 -7.27 9.74
C ARG A 241 14.32 -6.34 9.67
N GLU A 242 15.50 -6.90 9.42
CA GLU A 242 16.75 -6.15 9.25
C GLU A 242 16.67 -5.22 8.03
N LEU A 243 16.07 -5.70 6.91
CA LEU A 243 15.85 -4.85 5.74
C LEU A 243 14.86 -3.72 6.02
N LEU A 244 13.77 -3.99 6.73
CA LEU A 244 12.80 -2.95 7.11
C LEU A 244 13.41 -1.90 8.04
N GLN A 245 14.22 -2.32 9.01
CA GLN A 245 14.91 -1.41 9.92
C GLN A 245 15.88 -0.50 9.14
N ARG A 246 16.75 -1.06 8.30
CA ARG A 246 17.67 -0.29 7.45
C ARG A 246 16.93 0.64 6.51
N ALA A 247 15.84 0.18 5.90
CA ALA A 247 15.03 1.01 5.02
C ALA A 247 14.35 2.18 5.75
N ALA A 248 14.06 2.05 7.04
CA ALA A 248 13.53 3.14 7.86
C ALA A 248 14.63 4.18 8.22
N GLU A 249 15.87 3.73 8.44
CA GLU A 249 17.03 4.60 8.68
C GLU A 249 17.41 5.40 7.40
N ASP A 250 17.30 4.77 6.23
CA ASP A 250 17.61 5.35 4.92
C ASP A 250 16.41 6.09 4.28
N ASP A 251 15.32 6.32 5.02
CA ASP A 251 14.13 7.00 4.49
C ASP A 251 14.42 8.47 4.16
N PRO A 252 14.45 8.87 2.88
CA PRO A 252 14.80 10.24 2.50
C PRO A 252 13.79 11.29 3.00
N ARG A 253 12.62 10.85 3.52
CA ARG A 253 11.58 11.73 4.06
C ARG A 253 11.86 12.16 5.50
N VAL A 254 12.76 11.46 6.23
CA VAL A 254 13.11 11.76 7.63
C VAL A 254 14.14 12.88 7.73
N GLY A 255 14.98 13.10 6.69
CA GLY A 255 16.04 14.09 6.68
C GLY A 255 15.61 15.54 6.44
N ASP A 256 14.39 15.80 5.99
CA ASP A 256 13.88 17.13 5.58
C ASP A 256 12.91 17.77 6.59
N SER A 257 13.03 17.47 7.89
CA SER A 257 12.34 18.28 8.91
C SER A 257 13.10 19.60 9.06
N PRO A 258 12.49 20.77 8.72
CA PRO A 258 13.13 22.06 8.97
C PRO A 258 13.32 22.20 10.47
N GLY A 259 14.59 22.17 10.89
CA GLY A 259 14.99 22.42 12.27
C GLY A 259 14.34 23.72 12.72
N VAL A 260 13.56 23.65 13.80
CA VAL A 260 13.14 24.80 14.59
C VAL A 260 14.45 25.49 15.01
N ARG A 261 14.82 26.58 14.33
CA ARG A 261 15.85 27.48 14.81
C ARG A 261 15.21 28.17 16.04
N ASP A 262 15.62 27.75 17.22
CA ASP A 262 15.41 28.52 18.44
C ASP A 262 15.99 29.90 18.21
N GLY A 263 15.09 30.86 18.04
CA GLY A 263 15.44 32.28 18.03
C GLY A 263 15.95 32.66 19.39
N GLU A 264 17.28 32.74 19.53
CA GLU A 264 17.87 33.46 20.63
C GLU A 264 17.41 34.91 20.55
N SER A 265 16.57 35.28 21.50
CA SER A 265 16.30 36.64 21.88
C SER A 265 17.57 37.23 22.53
N GLY A 266 18.21 38.13 21.84
CA GLY A 266 19.33 38.90 22.33
C GLY A 266 19.02 40.41 22.21
N GLN A 267 18.72 41.04 23.37
CA GLN A 267 18.79 42.44 23.73
C GLN A 267 17.94 43.45 22.95
#